data_6761f31c13a0c0360c14b06a5bb7efe7
#
_entry.id   6761f31c13a0c0360c14b06a5bb7efe7
#
_cell.length_a   1.000
_cell.length_b   1.000
_cell.length_c   1.000
_cell.angle_alpha   90.00
_cell.angle_beta   90.00
_cell.angle_gamma   90.00
#
_symmetry.space_group_name_H-M   'P 1'
#
loop_
_entity.id
_entity.type
_entity.pdbx_description
1 polymer ?
#
loop_
_entity_poly.entity_id
_entity_poly.type
_entity_poly.pdbx_seq_one_letter_code
_entity_poly.pdbx_strand_id
1 'polypeptide(L)'
;MGQTDRGQMTKKAIYISVLISIIYSQDWGGQSGGFLRMGSTAKAVAMGGGFTAELDQSFPAFHNPAWAAFLVKRHFGSSYTNLTLDRRLASTSFAMALPPTAGIGLARVYGGVSDIQGRYSTGMKSSKMQTGENALMITFAQKLVPWLSIGANFKILRYDLPITESDQISGSGIGFDIGLLIKPGINSTLGIMVQDLSSNYQWDTNKLFTQGGPYQEEFPTIYRLGSRYNNKGLIIVGDIGLITDHDSYSGLLPRLGVEYSFLDQYFFRGGYGNGRMAFGVGYEYGLFKSRDSHIDYAFSLDWVSQAAHTISYAFNF
;
A
#
# COMPACT_ATOMS: atom_id res chain seq x y z
N MET A 1 27.32 12.08 43.52
CA MET A 1 26.04 11.37 43.17
C MET A 1 25.19 12.10 42.13
N GLY A 2 25.69 13.02 41.34
CA GLY A 2 24.91 13.91 40.44
C GLY A 2 25.22 13.81 38.92
N GLN A 3 26.24 13.06 38.49
CA GLN A 3 26.62 13.03 37.05
C GLN A 3 26.01 11.86 36.27
N THR A 4 25.67 10.75 36.92
CA THR A 4 25.06 9.58 36.30
C THR A 4 23.60 9.81 35.95
N ASP A 5 22.89 10.66 36.67
CA ASP A 5 21.46 10.92 36.47
C ASP A 5 21.20 11.86 35.27
N ARG A 6 22.06 12.84 35.05
CA ARG A 6 21.97 13.76 33.87
C ARG A 6 22.17 13.01 32.53
N GLY A 7 23.08 12.04 32.49
CA GLY A 7 23.32 11.26 31.26
C GLY A 7 22.16 10.32 30.91
N GLN A 8 21.46 9.79 31.89
CA GLN A 8 20.26 8.97 31.68
C GLN A 8 19.05 9.80 31.27
N MET A 9 18.88 10.99 31.86
CA MET A 9 17.80 11.91 31.47
C MET A 9 17.96 12.42 30.05
N THR A 10 19.21 12.76 29.64
CA THR A 10 19.48 13.20 28.25
C THR A 10 19.22 12.08 27.23
N LYS A 11 19.59 10.86 27.52
CA LYS A 11 19.29 9.70 26.65
C LYS A 11 17.77 9.45 26.56
N LYS A 12 17.05 9.51 27.69
CA LYS A 12 15.58 9.39 27.70
C LYS A 12 14.90 10.52 26.91
N ALA A 13 15.38 11.75 27.05
CA ALA A 13 14.86 12.89 26.29
C ALA A 13 15.13 12.75 24.77
N ILE A 14 16.29 12.24 24.38
CA ILE A 14 16.59 11.94 22.96
C ILE A 14 15.69 10.81 22.45
N TYR A 15 15.48 9.74 23.20
CA TYR A 15 14.54 8.68 22.79
C TYR A 15 13.11 9.18 22.68
N ILE A 16 12.66 10.02 23.60
CA ILE A 16 11.31 10.63 23.56
C ILE A 16 11.19 11.60 22.38
N SER A 17 12.20 12.42 22.09
CA SER A 17 12.17 13.34 20.95
C SER A 17 12.23 12.60 19.60
N VAL A 18 12.98 11.50 19.50
CA VAL A 18 12.97 10.61 18.34
C VAL A 18 11.61 9.92 18.19
N LEU A 19 11.01 9.44 19.29
CA LEU A 19 9.66 8.86 19.28
C LEU A 19 8.59 9.91 18.87
N ILE A 20 8.70 11.14 19.37
CA ILE A 20 7.77 12.22 18.99
C ILE A 20 7.95 12.63 17.53
N SER A 21 9.19 12.68 17.00
CA SER A 21 9.42 12.97 15.59
C SER A 21 8.90 11.88 14.63
N ILE A 22 8.82 10.65 15.09
CA ILE A 22 8.19 9.53 14.35
C ILE A 22 6.66 9.69 14.26
N ILE A 23 6.04 10.35 15.27
CA ILE A 23 4.59 10.57 15.31
C ILE A 23 4.16 11.70 14.36
N TYR A 24 5.01 12.66 14.05
CA TYR A 24 4.75 13.69 13.03
C TYR A 24 5.02 13.13 11.62
N SER A 25 4.16 12.20 11.19
CA SER A 25 4.08 11.85 9.78
C SER A 25 3.45 13.04 9.05
N GLN A 26 4.18 13.66 8.15
CA GLN A 26 3.61 14.69 7.29
C GLN A 26 2.51 14.07 6.43
N ASP A 27 1.39 14.76 6.31
CA ASP A 27 0.29 14.33 5.46
C ASP A 27 0.68 14.63 4.00
N TRP A 28 0.78 13.56 3.20
CA TRP A 28 1.18 13.63 1.79
C TRP A 28 -0.05 13.78 0.88
N GLY A 29 -1.08 14.47 1.37
CA GLY A 29 -2.25 14.81 0.59
C GLY A 29 -1.88 15.70 -0.62
N GLY A 30 -2.61 15.54 -1.72
CA GLY A 30 -2.47 16.38 -2.90
C GLY A 30 -1.45 15.93 -3.94
N GLN A 31 -0.67 14.87 -3.68
CA GLN A 31 0.24 14.30 -4.67
C GLN A 31 -0.43 13.18 -5.48
N SER A 32 -0.13 13.11 -6.77
CA SER A 32 -0.67 12.13 -7.71
C SER A 32 -0.43 10.69 -7.26
N GLY A 33 -1.34 9.78 -7.62
CA GLY A 33 -1.25 8.37 -7.27
C GLY A 33 -1.50 8.07 -5.79
N GLY A 34 -2.15 8.96 -5.05
CA GLY A 34 -2.45 8.79 -3.62
C GLY A 34 -3.14 7.48 -3.28
N PHE A 35 -4.02 6.99 -4.15
CA PHE A 35 -4.76 5.74 -3.98
C PHE A 35 -3.86 4.50 -3.88
N LEU A 36 -2.69 4.48 -4.54
CA LEU A 36 -1.71 3.40 -4.45
C LEU A 36 -1.01 3.33 -3.09
N ARG A 37 -1.06 4.41 -2.31
CA ARG A 37 -0.39 4.55 -1.01
C ARG A 37 -1.31 4.33 0.19
N MET A 38 -2.62 4.17 -0.03
CA MET A 38 -3.62 4.05 1.05
C MET A 38 -3.61 2.71 1.78
N GLY A 39 -2.97 1.69 1.23
CA GLY A 39 -3.01 0.31 1.73
C GLY A 39 -4.09 -0.51 1.02
N SER A 40 -3.69 -1.64 0.44
CA SER A 40 -4.52 -2.38 -0.50
C SER A 40 -5.18 -3.62 0.12
N THR A 41 -4.79 -4.02 1.33
CA THR A 41 -5.30 -5.25 1.98
C THR A 41 -5.55 -5.02 3.47
N ALA A 42 -6.51 -5.76 4.04
CA ALA A 42 -6.83 -5.65 5.46
C ALA A 42 -5.64 -6.05 6.35
N LYS A 43 -4.91 -7.11 5.98
CA LYS A 43 -3.70 -7.52 6.69
C LYS A 43 -2.68 -6.38 6.73
N ALA A 44 -2.37 -5.78 5.58
CA ALA A 44 -1.39 -4.71 5.50
C ALA A 44 -1.84 -3.44 6.24
N VAL A 45 -3.11 -3.04 6.08
CA VAL A 45 -3.69 -1.90 6.79
C VAL A 45 -3.60 -2.10 8.30
N ALA A 46 -3.99 -3.28 8.81
CA ALA A 46 -3.95 -3.60 10.25
C ALA A 46 -2.53 -3.56 10.83
N MET A 47 -1.51 -3.84 10.02
CA MET A 47 -0.10 -3.82 10.43
C MET A 47 0.61 -2.52 10.01
N GLY A 48 -0.11 -1.41 9.86
CA GLY A 48 0.46 -0.09 9.55
C GLY A 48 1.08 0.04 8.16
N GLY A 49 0.92 -0.94 7.27
CA GLY A 49 1.47 -0.95 5.91
C GLY A 49 2.97 -1.25 5.83
N GLY A 50 3.58 -1.80 6.88
CA GLY A 50 5.00 -2.18 6.96
C GLY A 50 5.31 -3.48 6.19
N PHE A 51 5.02 -3.53 4.89
CA PHE A 51 4.97 -4.76 4.10
C PHE A 51 6.07 -4.88 3.03
N THR A 52 7.10 -4.05 3.08
CA THR A 52 8.22 -4.17 2.13
C THR A 52 8.98 -5.49 2.27
N ALA A 53 9.03 -6.04 3.50
CA ALA A 53 9.67 -7.33 3.81
C ALA A 53 8.67 -8.42 4.22
N GLU A 54 7.39 -8.12 4.41
CA GLU A 54 6.36 -9.09 4.81
C GLU A 54 5.78 -9.81 3.60
N LEU A 55 5.47 -11.08 3.81
CA LEU A 55 4.82 -11.92 2.82
C LEU A 55 3.31 -11.78 2.91
N ASP A 56 2.74 -11.05 1.98
CA ASP A 56 1.34 -11.18 1.65
C ASP A 56 1.21 -12.01 0.36
N GLN A 57 1.03 -13.31 0.52
CA GLN A 57 1.10 -14.27 -0.59
C GLN A 57 0.10 -13.97 -1.70
N SER A 58 -1.05 -13.42 -1.36
CA SER A 58 -2.10 -13.13 -2.34
C SER A 58 -1.96 -11.79 -3.05
N PHE A 59 -1.08 -10.90 -2.54
CA PHE A 59 -0.97 -9.53 -3.03
C PHE A 59 0.47 -9.03 -3.23
N PRO A 60 1.36 -9.81 -3.87
CA PRO A 60 2.77 -9.41 -3.99
C PRO A 60 2.98 -8.11 -4.76
N ALA A 61 2.15 -7.83 -5.77
CA ALA A 61 2.25 -6.63 -6.60
C ALA A 61 2.12 -5.32 -5.80
N PHE A 62 1.34 -5.31 -4.71
CA PHE A 62 1.04 -4.09 -3.95
C PHE A 62 2.12 -3.73 -2.93
N HIS A 63 2.91 -4.70 -2.51
CA HIS A 63 3.84 -4.54 -1.40
C HIS A 63 5.30 -4.60 -1.83
N ASN A 64 5.71 -5.74 -2.38
CA ASN A 64 7.03 -5.91 -2.95
C ASN A 64 6.97 -7.00 -4.01
N PRO A 65 7.15 -6.67 -5.29
CA PRO A 65 7.02 -7.63 -6.40
C PRO A 65 7.96 -8.83 -6.28
N ALA A 66 9.11 -8.68 -5.61
CA ALA A 66 10.07 -9.76 -5.42
C ALA A 66 9.51 -10.98 -4.64
N TRP A 67 8.40 -10.80 -3.90
CA TRP A 67 7.70 -11.90 -3.23
C TRP A 67 7.10 -12.92 -4.19
N ALA A 68 6.74 -12.53 -5.41
CA ALA A 68 6.16 -13.45 -6.39
C ALA A 68 7.08 -14.64 -6.70
N ALA A 69 8.42 -14.47 -6.62
CA ALA A 69 9.39 -15.53 -6.83
C ALA A 69 9.39 -16.61 -5.72
N PHE A 70 8.82 -16.32 -4.56
CA PHE A 70 8.74 -17.25 -3.44
C PHE A 70 7.39 -17.97 -3.31
N LEU A 71 6.45 -17.67 -4.19
CA LEU A 71 5.17 -18.36 -4.23
C LEU A 71 5.35 -19.83 -4.58
N VAL A 72 4.51 -20.70 -3.99
CA VAL A 72 4.50 -22.14 -4.23
C VAL A 72 3.17 -22.56 -4.87
N LYS A 73 2.09 -21.88 -4.52
CA LYS A 73 0.73 -22.12 -4.99
C LYS A 73 0.27 -20.98 -5.90
N ARG A 74 -0.89 -21.15 -6.49
CA ARG A 74 -1.62 -20.05 -7.12
C ARG A 74 -2.42 -19.33 -6.05
N HIS A 75 -2.41 -18.03 -6.11
CA HIS A 75 -3.03 -17.16 -5.12
C HIS A 75 -3.99 -16.20 -5.81
N PHE A 76 -5.19 -16.11 -5.27
CA PHE A 76 -6.16 -15.09 -5.63
C PHE A 76 -6.51 -14.29 -4.39
N GLY A 77 -6.63 -12.98 -4.52
CA GLY A 77 -7.04 -12.11 -3.44
C GLY A 77 -7.91 -10.97 -3.93
N SER A 78 -8.85 -10.56 -3.09
CA SER A 78 -9.68 -9.37 -3.30
C SER A 78 -9.83 -8.62 -1.99
N SER A 79 -9.81 -7.30 -2.06
CA SER A 79 -9.95 -6.43 -0.90
C SER A 79 -10.82 -5.23 -1.23
N TYR A 80 -11.59 -4.79 -0.25
CA TYR A 80 -12.42 -3.60 -0.34
C TYR A 80 -12.28 -2.76 0.91
N THR A 81 -12.01 -1.47 0.72
CA THR A 81 -11.93 -0.48 1.79
C THR A 81 -13.02 0.56 1.60
N ASN A 82 -13.83 0.73 2.63
CA ASN A 82 -14.76 1.84 2.75
C ASN A 82 -14.09 2.97 3.54
N LEU A 83 -13.95 4.11 2.89
CA LEU A 83 -13.37 5.32 3.44
C LEU A 83 -14.49 6.35 3.67
N THR A 84 -14.22 7.34 4.49
CA THR A 84 -15.16 8.46 4.69
C THR A 84 -15.29 9.31 3.43
N LEU A 85 -16.34 10.15 3.34
CA LEU A 85 -16.64 11.05 2.23
C LEU A 85 -16.87 10.31 0.90
N ASP A 86 -17.62 9.21 0.94
CA ASP A 86 -18.01 8.40 -0.22
C ASP A 86 -16.81 7.90 -1.07
N ARG A 87 -15.62 7.84 -0.43
CA ARG A 87 -14.40 7.29 -1.02
C ARG A 87 -14.36 5.77 -0.84
N ARG A 88 -13.86 5.09 -1.83
CA ARG A 88 -13.68 3.64 -1.82
C ARG A 88 -12.35 3.25 -2.46
N LEU A 89 -11.77 2.17 -1.96
CA LEU A 89 -10.62 1.52 -2.57
C LEU A 89 -10.95 0.03 -2.75
N ALA A 90 -10.71 -0.51 -3.94
CA ALA A 90 -10.89 -1.92 -4.23
C ALA A 90 -9.63 -2.46 -4.88
N SER A 91 -9.19 -3.63 -4.47
CA SER A 91 -8.03 -4.28 -5.05
C SER A 91 -8.31 -5.76 -5.32
N THR A 92 -7.71 -6.26 -6.40
CA THR A 92 -7.79 -7.67 -6.77
C THR A 92 -6.42 -8.09 -7.27
N SER A 93 -5.98 -9.28 -6.92
CA SER A 93 -4.69 -9.82 -7.30
C SER A 93 -4.78 -11.29 -7.64
N PHE A 94 -4.05 -11.70 -8.65
CA PHE A 94 -3.73 -13.09 -8.96
C PHE A 94 -2.22 -13.22 -9.09
N ALA A 95 -1.65 -14.24 -8.44
CA ALA A 95 -0.22 -14.48 -8.50
C ALA A 95 0.07 -15.98 -8.47
N MET A 96 1.13 -16.39 -9.15
CA MET A 96 1.52 -17.80 -9.21
C MET A 96 3.04 -17.96 -9.39
N ALA A 97 3.52 -19.10 -8.94
CA ALA A 97 4.87 -19.54 -9.26
C ALA A 97 5.00 -19.83 -10.76
N LEU A 98 6.15 -19.48 -11.32
CA LEU A 98 6.58 -19.86 -12.66
C LEU A 98 7.89 -20.66 -12.52
N PRO A 99 7.80 -22.00 -12.52
CA PRO A 99 8.98 -22.84 -12.32
C PRO A 99 10.09 -22.55 -13.34
N PRO A 100 11.37 -22.71 -12.99
CA PRO A 100 11.83 -23.27 -11.69
C PRO A 100 12.01 -22.25 -10.56
N THR A 101 12.18 -20.96 -10.85
CA THR A 101 12.64 -19.96 -9.87
C THR A 101 11.96 -18.59 -10.03
N ALA A 102 10.98 -18.47 -10.91
CA ALA A 102 10.28 -17.22 -11.16
C ALA A 102 8.86 -17.21 -10.55
N GLY A 103 8.24 -16.04 -10.56
CA GLY A 103 6.84 -15.85 -10.24
C GLY A 103 6.26 -14.70 -11.05
N ILE A 104 4.97 -14.80 -11.33
CA ILE A 104 4.22 -13.78 -12.06
C ILE A 104 2.97 -13.39 -11.29
N GLY A 105 2.47 -12.19 -11.55
CA GLY A 105 1.24 -11.68 -10.96
C GLY A 105 0.53 -10.70 -11.87
N LEU A 106 -0.77 -10.60 -11.65
CA LEU A 106 -1.63 -9.60 -12.25
C LEU A 106 -2.46 -9.00 -11.12
N ALA A 107 -2.48 -7.68 -11.00
CA ALA A 107 -3.24 -7.02 -9.96
C ALA A 107 -3.90 -5.75 -10.46
N ARG A 108 -5.02 -5.38 -9.86
CA ARG A 108 -5.73 -4.14 -10.13
C ARG A 108 -6.06 -3.44 -8.83
N VAL A 109 -5.85 -2.13 -8.80
CA VAL A 109 -6.35 -1.23 -7.75
C VAL A 109 -7.27 -0.21 -8.38
N TYR A 110 -8.40 0.03 -7.75
CA TYR A 110 -9.33 1.08 -8.06
C TYR A 110 -9.53 1.95 -6.82
N GLY A 111 -9.30 3.25 -6.95
CA GLY A 111 -9.66 4.28 -5.96
C GLY A 111 -10.67 5.24 -6.56
N GLY A 112 -11.72 5.60 -5.83
CA GLY A 112 -12.72 6.49 -6.37
C GLY A 112 -13.54 7.21 -5.31
N VAL A 113 -14.19 8.28 -5.75
CA VAL A 113 -15.18 9.04 -4.98
C VAL A 113 -16.48 9.04 -5.77
N SER A 114 -17.56 8.63 -5.12
CA SER A 114 -18.90 8.69 -5.66
C SER A 114 -19.69 9.87 -5.04
N ASP A 115 -20.85 10.13 -5.61
CA ASP A 115 -21.80 11.11 -5.05
C ASP A 115 -21.26 12.55 -4.88
N ILE A 116 -20.33 12.97 -5.74
CA ILE A 116 -19.81 14.34 -5.74
C ILE A 116 -20.92 15.29 -6.17
N GLN A 117 -21.43 16.08 -5.24
CA GLN A 117 -22.53 17.01 -5.50
C GLN A 117 -21.99 18.33 -6.07
N GLY A 118 -22.10 18.49 -7.38
CA GLY A 118 -21.84 19.77 -8.03
C GLY A 118 -22.95 20.81 -7.76
N ARG A 119 -22.63 22.10 -8.01
CA ARG A 119 -23.58 23.21 -7.94
C ARG A 119 -23.34 24.17 -9.09
N TYR A 120 -24.43 24.67 -9.67
CA TYR A 120 -24.38 25.76 -10.63
C TYR A 120 -24.04 27.11 -9.95
N SER A 121 -23.67 28.11 -10.74
CA SER A 121 -23.42 29.48 -10.24
C SER A 121 -24.62 30.09 -9.49
N THR A 122 -25.83 29.61 -9.77
CA THR A 122 -27.08 29.98 -9.10
C THR A 122 -27.24 29.33 -7.71
N GLY A 123 -26.32 28.44 -7.30
CA GLY A 123 -26.40 27.67 -6.06
C GLY A 123 -27.27 26.40 -6.15
N MET A 124 -28.01 26.18 -7.24
CA MET A 124 -28.80 24.97 -7.45
C MET A 124 -27.88 23.75 -7.58
N LYS A 125 -28.34 22.61 -7.06
CA LYS A 125 -27.61 21.33 -7.18
C LYS A 125 -27.61 20.87 -8.63
N SER A 126 -26.45 20.45 -9.12
CA SER A 126 -26.31 19.71 -10.39
C SER A 126 -26.53 18.20 -10.15
N SER A 127 -26.39 17.40 -11.18
CA SER A 127 -26.35 15.94 -11.03
C SER A 127 -25.11 15.52 -10.23
N LYS A 128 -25.18 14.32 -9.64
CA LYS A 128 -24.04 13.76 -8.93
C LYS A 128 -22.99 13.26 -9.93
N MET A 129 -21.75 13.56 -9.64
CA MET A 129 -20.58 13.14 -10.41
C MET A 129 -19.79 12.09 -9.64
N GLN A 130 -18.88 11.42 -10.32
CA GLN A 130 -17.94 10.46 -9.73
C GLN A 130 -16.57 10.60 -10.36
N THR A 131 -15.53 10.30 -9.59
CA THR A 131 -14.15 10.22 -10.08
C THR A 131 -13.56 8.87 -9.74
N GLY A 132 -12.57 8.43 -10.53
CA GLY A 132 -11.94 7.14 -10.28
C GLY A 132 -10.55 7.02 -10.89
N GLU A 133 -9.65 6.50 -10.09
CA GLU A 133 -8.29 6.14 -10.47
C GLU A 133 -8.15 4.62 -10.56
N ASN A 134 -7.47 4.14 -11.59
CA ASN A 134 -7.20 2.71 -11.80
C ASN A 134 -5.71 2.50 -12.03
N ALA A 135 -5.18 1.44 -11.44
CA ALA A 135 -3.87 0.91 -11.78
C ALA A 135 -3.98 -0.60 -12.05
N LEU A 136 -3.56 -1.02 -13.23
CA LEU A 136 -3.34 -2.42 -13.58
C LEU A 136 -1.85 -2.70 -13.47
N MET A 137 -1.47 -3.71 -12.71
CA MET A 137 -0.07 -4.08 -12.43
C MET A 137 0.22 -5.46 -12.97
N ILE A 138 1.30 -5.58 -13.73
CA ILE A 138 1.85 -6.85 -14.19
C ILE A 138 3.17 -7.05 -13.44
N THR A 139 3.25 -8.13 -12.67
CA THR A 139 4.39 -8.47 -11.82
C THR A 139 5.21 -9.58 -12.44
N PHE A 140 6.52 -9.42 -12.44
CA PHE A 140 7.47 -10.49 -12.69
C PHE A 140 8.55 -10.49 -11.60
N ALA A 141 8.91 -11.67 -11.10
CA ALA A 141 9.97 -11.82 -10.13
C ALA A 141 10.82 -13.05 -10.41
N GLN A 142 12.10 -12.95 -10.07
CA GLN A 142 13.09 -14.01 -10.25
C GLN A 142 13.86 -14.24 -8.95
N LYS A 143 13.91 -15.49 -8.52
CA LYS A 143 14.80 -15.93 -7.45
C LYS A 143 16.20 -16.13 -8.03
N LEU A 144 17.15 -15.31 -7.61
CA LEU A 144 18.54 -15.36 -8.08
C LEU A 144 19.32 -16.48 -7.35
N VAL A 145 19.12 -16.57 -6.04
CA VAL A 145 19.61 -17.64 -5.17
C VAL A 145 18.52 -17.96 -4.14
N PRO A 146 18.59 -19.06 -3.39
CA PRO A 146 17.51 -19.46 -2.47
C PRO A 146 17.09 -18.41 -1.45
N TRP A 147 17.97 -17.48 -1.11
CA TRP A 147 17.76 -16.44 -0.12
C TRP A 147 17.57 -15.04 -0.71
N LEU A 148 17.67 -14.86 -2.05
CA LEU A 148 17.62 -13.56 -2.71
C LEU A 148 16.70 -13.61 -3.93
N SER A 149 15.78 -12.65 -4.03
CA SER A 149 14.95 -12.45 -5.22
C SER A 149 14.88 -10.98 -5.60
N ILE A 150 14.67 -10.73 -6.89
CA ILE A 150 14.36 -9.43 -7.47
C ILE A 150 13.01 -9.52 -8.18
N GLY A 151 12.26 -8.44 -8.18
CA GLY A 151 10.98 -8.36 -8.89
C GLY A 151 10.70 -6.96 -9.39
N ALA A 152 9.84 -6.89 -10.39
CA ALA A 152 9.39 -5.64 -10.97
C ALA A 152 7.87 -5.67 -11.22
N ASN A 153 7.24 -4.52 -11.08
CA ASN A 153 5.89 -4.24 -11.58
C ASN A 153 5.97 -3.31 -12.78
N PHE A 154 5.19 -3.60 -13.79
CA PHE A 154 4.78 -2.66 -14.81
C PHE A 154 3.35 -2.21 -14.50
N LYS A 155 3.12 -0.90 -14.44
CA LYS A 155 1.82 -0.31 -14.12
C LYS A 155 1.24 0.42 -15.31
N ILE A 156 -0.04 0.18 -15.58
CA ILE A 156 -0.87 0.95 -16.51
C ILE A 156 -1.83 1.76 -15.66
N LEU A 157 -1.78 3.07 -15.79
CA LEU A 157 -2.48 4.03 -14.94
C LEU A 157 -3.57 4.72 -15.74
N ARG A 158 -4.72 4.95 -15.11
CA ARG A 158 -5.82 5.73 -15.67
C ARG A 158 -6.56 6.47 -14.58
N TYR A 159 -6.82 7.75 -14.82
CA TYR A 159 -7.61 8.60 -13.95
C TYR A 159 -8.71 9.29 -14.75
N ASP A 160 -9.96 9.11 -14.33
CA ASP A 160 -11.13 9.75 -14.94
C ASP A 160 -11.66 10.82 -13.98
N LEU A 161 -11.62 12.10 -14.42
CA LEU A 161 -11.99 13.28 -13.64
C LEU A 161 -13.18 13.99 -14.31
N PRO A 162 -14.33 14.11 -13.63
CA PRO A 162 -15.47 14.86 -14.14
C PRO A 162 -15.17 16.36 -14.08
N ILE A 163 -15.49 17.10 -15.15
CA ILE A 163 -15.39 18.55 -15.22
C ILE A 163 -16.77 19.17 -15.07
N THR A 164 -17.74 18.63 -15.81
CA THR A 164 -19.16 18.99 -15.73
C THR A 164 -20.00 17.72 -15.70
N GLU A 165 -21.33 17.85 -15.73
CA GLU A 165 -22.24 16.70 -15.82
C GLU A 165 -22.06 15.87 -17.09
N SER A 166 -21.65 16.53 -18.21
CA SER A 166 -21.50 15.91 -19.53
C SER A 166 -20.06 15.70 -19.95
N ASP A 167 -19.12 16.40 -19.33
CA ASP A 167 -17.73 16.42 -19.76
C ASP A 167 -16.81 15.83 -18.71
N GLN A 168 -15.92 14.97 -19.16
CA GLN A 168 -14.85 14.40 -18.35
C GLN A 168 -13.52 14.50 -19.08
N ILE A 169 -12.46 14.56 -18.30
CA ILE A 169 -11.09 14.43 -18.77
C ILE A 169 -10.49 13.14 -18.22
N SER A 170 -9.70 12.47 -19.03
CA SER A 170 -8.99 11.26 -18.61
C SER A 170 -7.49 11.45 -18.72
N GLY A 171 -6.79 11.21 -17.63
CA GLY A 171 -5.35 11.06 -17.60
C GLY A 171 -4.96 9.59 -17.73
N SER A 172 -3.93 9.31 -18.49
CA SER A 172 -3.37 7.97 -18.62
C SER A 172 -1.87 7.98 -18.52
N GLY A 173 -1.29 6.88 -18.07
CA GLY A 173 0.16 6.79 -17.96
C GLY A 173 0.66 5.40 -17.63
N ILE A 174 1.94 5.32 -17.44
CA ILE A 174 2.64 4.09 -17.06
C ILE A 174 3.53 4.37 -15.86
N GLY A 175 3.94 3.32 -15.18
CA GLY A 175 4.88 3.42 -14.07
C GLY A 175 5.52 2.07 -13.77
N PHE A 176 6.56 2.10 -12.94
CA PHE A 176 7.31 0.92 -12.56
C PHE A 176 7.54 0.87 -11.06
N ASP A 177 7.64 -0.35 -10.52
CA ASP A 177 8.21 -0.60 -9.20
C ASP A 177 9.32 -1.64 -9.34
N ILE A 178 10.33 -1.54 -8.50
CA ILE A 178 11.42 -2.52 -8.41
C ILE A 178 11.54 -2.94 -6.96
N GLY A 179 11.60 -4.23 -6.70
CA GLY A 179 11.72 -4.81 -5.38
C GLY A 179 12.86 -5.81 -5.27
N LEU A 180 13.45 -5.87 -4.09
CA LEU A 180 14.45 -6.86 -3.70
C LEU A 180 14.04 -7.46 -2.36
N LEU A 181 14.21 -8.78 -2.21
CA LEU A 181 14.01 -9.48 -0.94
C LEU A 181 15.22 -10.33 -0.61
N ILE A 182 15.65 -10.23 0.64
CA ILE A 182 16.76 -10.97 1.22
C ILE A 182 16.22 -11.76 2.41
N LYS A 183 16.43 -13.08 2.42
CA LYS A 183 16.07 -13.99 3.50
C LYS A 183 17.35 -14.49 4.18
N PRO A 184 17.93 -13.74 5.14
CA PRO A 184 19.19 -14.11 5.77
C PRO A 184 19.05 -15.35 6.67
N GLY A 185 17.84 -15.73 7.01
CA GLY A 185 17.51 -16.89 7.83
C GLY A 185 16.04 -17.26 7.74
N ILE A 186 15.64 -18.28 8.52
CA ILE A 186 14.26 -18.80 8.50
C ILE A 186 13.25 -17.78 9.05
N ASN A 187 13.68 -17.02 10.05
CA ASN A 187 12.79 -16.13 10.81
C ASN A 187 12.83 -14.68 10.37
N SER A 188 13.79 -14.29 9.54
CA SER A 188 14.03 -12.88 9.19
C SER A 188 13.95 -12.68 7.69
N THR A 189 13.39 -11.54 7.29
CA THR A 189 13.38 -11.06 5.91
C THR A 189 13.71 -9.59 5.90
N LEU A 190 14.49 -9.16 4.92
CA LEU A 190 14.74 -7.76 4.60
C LEU A 190 14.19 -7.47 3.20
N GLY A 191 13.58 -6.32 3.03
CA GLY A 191 13.00 -5.88 1.77
C GLY A 191 13.50 -4.49 1.41
N ILE A 192 13.80 -4.30 0.14
CA ILE A 192 14.06 -2.98 -0.45
C ILE A 192 13.09 -2.81 -1.61
N MET A 193 12.54 -1.62 -1.77
CA MET A 193 11.63 -1.31 -2.87
C MET A 193 11.81 0.14 -3.33
N VAL A 194 11.79 0.34 -4.62
CA VAL A 194 11.59 1.64 -5.27
C VAL A 194 10.22 1.59 -5.93
N GLN A 195 9.33 2.45 -5.47
CA GLN A 195 7.93 2.49 -5.90
C GLN A 195 7.67 3.76 -6.70
N ASP A 196 6.79 3.66 -7.70
CA ASP A 196 6.34 4.74 -8.57
C ASP A 196 7.47 5.38 -9.41
N LEU A 197 8.47 4.57 -9.79
CA LEU A 197 9.56 5.01 -10.67
C LEU A 197 8.99 5.42 -12.03
N SER A 198 9.26 6.66 -12.44
CA SER A 198 8.78 7.24 -13.71
C SER A 198 7.26 7.12 -13.91
N SER A 199 6.50 7.05 -12.81
CA SER A 199 5.04 7.01 -12.88
C SER A 199 4.47 8.40 -13.11
N ASN A 200 3.53 8.51 -14.04
CA ASN A 200 2.90 9.79 -14.35
C ASN A 200 1.49 9.62 -14.93
N TYR A 201 0.72 10.69 -14.94
CA TYR A 201 -0.46 10.86 -15.79
C TYR A 201 -0.15 11.87 -16.88
N GLN A 202 -0.58 11.58 -18.09
CA GLN A 202 -0.62 12.51 -19.22
C GLN A 202 -2.05 12.94 -19.45
N TRP A 203 -2.28 14.23 -19.40
CA TRP A 203 -3.57 14.90 -19.58
C TRP A 203 -3.57 15.68 -20.90
N ASP A 204 -4.69 15.71 -21.58
CA ASP A 204 -4.92 16.62 -22.72
C ASP A 204 -6.21 17.41 -22.49
N THR A 205 -6.06 18.69 -22.23
CA THR A 205 -7.16 19.60 -21.94
C THR A 205 -7.64 20.40 -23.17
N ASN A 206 -7.03 20.20 -24.35
CA ASN A 206 -7.37 20.92 -25.59
C ASN A 206 -8.83 20.74 -26.02
N LYS A 207 -9.43 19.58 -25.67
CA LYS A 207 -10.82 19.28 -26.04
C LYS A 207 -11.86 20.07 -25.23
N LEU A 208 -11.46 20.57 -24.07
CA LEU A 208 -12.37 21.20 -23.10
C LEU A 208 -12.15 22.71 -22.98
N PHE A 209 -10.95 23.19 -23.22
CA PHE A 209 -10.57 24.56 -23.00
C PHE A 209 -9.86 25.14 -24.23
N THR A 210 -10.25 26.36 -24.63
CA THR A 210 -9.68 27.07 -25.81
C THR A 210 -8.16 27.34 -25.66
N GLN A 211 -7.67 27.42 -24.43
CA GLN A 211 -6.26 27.58 -24.09
C GLN A 211 -5.71 26.33 -23.40
N GLY A 212 -6.34 25.18 -23.65
CA GLY A 212 -5.87 23.90 -23.13
C GLY A 212 -4.55 23.46 -23.76
N GLY A 213 -3.94 22.44 -23.19
CA GLY A 213 -2.69 21.85 -23.68
C GLY A 213 -2.42 20.48 -23.04
N PRO A 214 -1.41 19.78 -23.51
CA PRO A 214 -0.92 18.59 -22.86
C PRO A 214 -0.23 18.97 -21.54
N TYR A 215 -0.49 18.19 -20.50
CA TYR A 215 0.12 18.35 -19.19
C TYR A 215 0.54 16.98 -18.64
N GLN A 216 1.71 16.90 -18.07
CA GLN A 216 2.21 15.71 -17.40
C GLN A 216 2.23 15.94 -15.90
N GLU A 217 1.61 15.02 -15.16
CA GLU A 217 1.53 15.03 -13.71
C GLU A 217 2.32 13.84 -13.18
N GLU A 218 3.46 14.10 -12.56
CA GLU A 218 4.38 13.07 -12.09
C GLU A 218 4.02 12.59 -10.69
N PHE A 219 4.28 11.30 -10.42
CA PHE A 219 4.12 10.72 -9.09
C PHE A 219 5.42 10.86 -8.31
N PRO A 220 5.34 11.07 -7.00
CA PRO A 220 6.53 11.01 -6.17
C PRO A 220 7.08 9.59 -6.13
N THR A 221 8.39 9.47 -6.26
CA THR A 221 9.09 8.19 -6.08
C THR A 221 9.29 7.90 -4.60
N ILE A 222 9.05 6.65 -4.20
CA ILE A 222 9.19 6.22 -2.80
C ILE A 222 10.26 5.12 -2.71
N TYR A 223 11.29 5.38 -1.93
CA TYR A 223 12.32 4.41 -1.57
C TYR A 223 11.95 3.79 -0.23
N ARG A 224 11.86 2.46 -0.15
CA ARG A 224 11.48 1.74 1.05
C ARG A 224 12.52 0.74 1.48
N LEU A 225 12.76 0.69 2.77
CA LEU A 225 13.54 -0.35 3.43
C LEU A 225 12.67 -0.96 4.53
N GLY A 226 12.49 -2.26 4.48
CA GLY A 226 11.65 -2.98 5.42
C GLY A 226 12.37 -4.17 6.04
N SER A 227 11.90 -4.55 7.23
CA SER A 227 12.32 -5.74 7.94
C SER A 227 11.12 -6.50 8.48
N ARG A 228 11.26 -7.81 8.55
CA ARG A 228 10.30 -8.72 9.16
C ARG A 228 11.04 -9.72 10.04
N TYR A 229 10.48 -9.97 11.21
CA TYR A 229 10.90 -11.03 12.11
C TYR A 229 9.70 -11.87 12.51
N ASN A 230 9.83 -13.21 12.44
CA ASN A 230 8.79 -14.16 12.85
C ASN A 230 9.35 -15.11 13.89
N ASN A 231 8.68 -15.22 15.01
CA ASN A 231 9.03 -16.17 16.06
C ASN A 231 7.77 -16.76 16.70
N LYS A 232 7.56 -18.07 16.51
CA LYS A 232 6.48 -18.85 17.16
C LYS A 232 5.10 -18.17 17.07
N GLY A 233 4.71 -17.72 15.87
CA GLY A 233 3.41 -17.11 15.65
C GLY A 233 3.34 -15.60 15.94
N LEU A 234 4.41 -15.01 16.47
CA LEU A 234 4.55 -13.57 16.60
C LEU A 234 5.36 -13.04 15.41
N ILE A 235 4.73 -12.18 14.59
CA ILE A 235 5.37 -11.48 13.48
C ILE A 235 5.49 -10.00 13.85
N ILE A 236 6.68 -9.45 13.69
CA ILE A 236 6.95 -8.02 13.84
C ILE A 236 7.48 -7.52 12.49
N VAL A 237 6.90 -6.43 12.00
CA VAL A 237 7.33 -5.76 10.76
C VAL A 237 7.66 -4.30 11.04
N GLY A 238 8.63 -3.78 10.32
CA GLY A 238 8.98 -2.37 10.36
C GLY A 238 9.49 -1.91 9.00
N ASP A 239 8.99 -0.77 8.54
CA ASP A 239 9.41 -0.13 7.29
C ASP A 239 9.77 1.32 7.52
N ILE A 240 10.73 1.80 6.74
CA ILE A 240 11.02 3.22 6.58
C ILE A 240 10.92 3.52 5.08
N GLY A 241 10.06 4.47 4.73
CA GLY A 241 9.92 4.99 3.37
C GLY A 241 10.45 6.42 3.28
N LEU A 242 11.19 6.73 2.21
CA LEU A 242 11.58 8.07 1.83
C LEU A 242 10.78 8.46 0.59
N ILE A 243 10.00 9.52 0.67
CA ILE A 243 9.25 10.05 -0.47
C ILE A 243 10.01 11.24 -1.04
N THR A 244 10.15 11.25 -2.36
CA THR A 244 10.83 12.33 -3.09
C THR A 244 9.89 12.88 -4.15
N ASP A 245 9.85 14.20 -4.27
CA ASP A 245 9.15 14.90 -5.35
C ASP A 245 10.21 15.51 -6.26
N HIS A 246 10.29 15.06 -7.51
CA HIS A 246 11.41 15.33 -8.42
C HIS A 246 12.77 15.07 -7.74
N ASP A 247 13.57 16.13 -7.57
CA ASP A 247 14.91 16.06 -6.99
C ASP A 247 14.94 16.45 -5.50
N SER A 248 13.79 16.69 -4.88
CA SER A 248 13.71 17.13 -3.48
C SER A 248 13.16 16.03 -2.56
N TYR A 249 13.74 15.98 -1.36
CA TYR A 249 13.21 15.15 -0.26
C TYR A 249 11.91 15.77 0.24
N SER A 250 10.84 14.98 0.22
CA SER A 250 9.54 15.41 0.70
C SER A 250 9.17 14.85 2.07
N GLY A 251 9.72 13.70 2.50
CA GLY A 251 9.55 13.24 3.86
C GLY A 251 9.75 11.74 4.14
N LEU A 252 9.53 11.39 5.41
CA LEU A 252 9.76 10.07 5.98
C LEU A 252 8.42 9.38 6.29
N LEU A 253 8.30 8.13 5.92
CA LEU A 253 7.12 7.28 6.14
C LEU A 253 7.49 6.08 7.05
N PRO A 254 7.54 6.26 8.38
CA PRO A 254 7.76 5.16 9.30
C PRO A 254 6.50 4.31 9.43
N ARG A 255 6.67 2.98 9.49
CA ARG A 255 5.60 2.01 9.66
C ARG A 255 6.04 0.89 10.58
N LEU A 256 5.15 0.47 11.44
CA LEU A 256 5.39 -0.61 12.40
C LEU A 256 4.12 -1.45 12.52
N GLY A 257 4.28 -2.77 12.58
CA GLY A 257 3.17 -3.69 12.74
C GLY A 257 3.54 -4.94 13.51
N VAL A 258 2.53 -5.50 14.17
CA VAL A 258 2.64 -6.75 14.92
C VAL A 258 1.45 -7.64 14.56
N GLU A 259 1.69 -8.90 14.33
CA GLU A 259 0.69 -9.96 14.18
C GLU A 259 0.96 -11.07 15.19
N TYR A 260 -0.07 -11.52 15.86
CA TYR A 260 -0.04 -12.71 16.71
C TYR A 260 -1.02 -13.74 16.16
N SER A 261 -0.51 -14.97 15.88
CA SER A 261 -1.34 -16.10 15.46
C SER A 261 -1.71 -16.97 16.67
N PHE A 262 -3.00 -17.23 16.83
CA PHE A 262 -3.54 -18.11 17.85
C PHE A 262 -4.10 -19.37 17.18
N LEU A 263 -3.67 -20.53 17.64
CA LEU A 263 -4.01 -21.85 17.07
C LEU A 263 -3.70 -21.96 15.57
N ASP A 264 -2.77 -21.16 15.05
CA ASP A 264 -2.43 -21.06 13.62
C ASP A 264 -3.64 -20.84 12.70
N GLN A 265 -4.72 -20.30 13.23
CA GLN A 265 -5.99 -20.12 12.53
C GLN A 265 -6.61 -18.73 12.75
N TYR A 266 -6.39 -18.14 13.92
CA TYR A 266 -6.88 -16.80 14.26
C TYR A 266 -5.70 -15.84 14.33
N PHE A 267 -5.84 -14.66 13.72
CA PHE A 267 -4.78 -13.67 13.66
C PHE A 267 -5.26 -12.35 14.27
N PHE A 268 -4.47 -11.83 15.19
CA PHE A 268 -4.70 -10.53 15.81
C PHE A 268 -3.58 -9.60 15.41
N ARG A 269 -3.93 -8.40 14.94
CA ARG A 269 -2.99 -7.46 14.36
C ARG A 269 -3.15 -6.08 14.93
N GLY A 270 -2.04 -5.36 15.05
CA GLY A 270 -1.99 -3.96 15.40
C GLY A 270 -0.82 -3.29 14.71
N GLY A 271 -0.99 -2.04 14.34
CA GLY A 271 0.07 -1.32 13.65
C GLY A 271 -0.11 0.19 13.66
N TYR A 272 0.95 0.86 13.27
CA TYR A 272 1.01 2.29 13.08
C TYR A 272 1.77 2.59 11.77
N GLY A 273 1.22 3.44 10.95
CA GLY A 273 1.88 3.90 9.73
C GLY A 273 1.10 5.01 9.03
N ASN A 274 1.81 5.89 8.37
CA ASN A 274 1.22 7.05 7.68
C ASN A 274 0.33 7.92 8.60
N GLY A 275 0.72 8.10 9.88
CA GLY A 275 -0.05 8.89 10.84
C GLY A 275 -1.32 8.19 11.38
N ARG A 276 -1.52 6.90 11.09
CA ARG A 276 -2.75 6.16 11.44
C ARG A 276 -2.44 4.99 12.35
N MET A 277 -3.29 4.77 13.35
CA MET A 277 -3.33 3.52 14.10
C MET A 277 -4.32 2.58 13.43
N ALA A 278 -3.97 1.30 13.37
CA ALA A 278 -4.84 0.29 12.81
C ALA A 278 -4.82 -0.98 13.64
N PHE A 279 -5.95 -1.67 13.64
CA PHE A 279 -6.15 -2.97 14.28
C PHE A 279 -6.86 -3.90 13.31
N GLY A 280 -6.64 -5.20 13.46
CA GLY A 280 -7.30 -6.15 12.58
C GLY A 280 -7.34 -7.54 13.15
N VAL A 281 -8.22 -8.32 12.56
CA VAL A 281 -8.39 -9.75 12.85
C VAL A 281 -8.39 -10.52 11.53
N GLY A 282 -7.91 -11.75 11.57
CA GLY A 282 -7.92 -12.66 10.44
C GLY A 282 -8.37 -14.05 10.86
N TYR A 283 -8.94 -14.76 9.91
CA TYR A 283 -9.37 -16.16 10.10
C TYR A 283 -9.01 -16.97 8.87
N GLU A 284 -8.26 -18.06 9.10
CA GLU A 284 -7.86 -19.03 8.08
C GLU A 284 -8.74 -20.28 8.19
N TYR A 285 -9.33 -20.72 7.07
CA TYR A 285 -10.20 -21.87 7.02
C TYR A 285 -10.02 -22.67 5.73
N GLY A 286 -10.52 -23.89 5.71
CA GLY A 286 -10.51 -24.72 4.52
C GLY A 286 -11.84 -24.63 3.79
N LEU A 287 -11.83 -24.22 2.51
CA LEU A 287 -13.00 -24.25 1.64
C LEU A 287 -13.03 -25.52 0.79
N PHE A 288 -11.92 -25.85 0.13
CA PHE A 288 -11.74 -27.06 -0.70
C PHE A 288 -10.64 -27.97 -0.14
N LYS A 289 -9.65 -27.39 0.49
CA LYS A 289 -8.52 -28.08 1.14
C LYS A 289 -8.33 -27.51 2.53
N SER A 290 -7.51 -28.17 3.33
CA SER A 290 -7.13 -27.64 4.64
C SER A 290 -6.40 -26.33 4.49
N ARG A 291 -6.94 -25.22 5.07
CA ARG A 291 -6.33 -23.91 5.16
C ARG A 291 -5.96 -23.29 3.78
N ASP A 292 -6.92 -23.25 2.89
CA ASP A 292 -6.78 -22.67 1.55
C ASP A 292 -7.39 -21.27 1.42
N SER A 293 -8.17 -20.85 2.40
CA SER A 293 -8.93 -19.60 2.38
C SER A 293 -8.66 -18.76 3.61
N HIS A 294 -8.58 -17.45 3.41
CA HIS A 294 -8.28 -16.48 4.46
C HIS A 294 -9.22 -15.27 4.32
N ILE A 295 -9.82 -14.87 5.42
CA ILE A 295 -10.61 -13.65 5.51
C ILE A 295 -10.02 -12.74 6.58
N ASP A 296 -9.82 -11.48 6.23
CA ASP A 296 -9.25 -10.46 7.10
C ASP A 296 -10.16 -9.25 7.19
N TYR A 297 -10.19 -8.65 8.37
CA TYR A 297 -10.81 -7.36 8.62
C TYR A 297 -9.82 -6.43 9.29
N ALA A 298 -9.78 -5.18 8.85
CA ALA A 298 -9.02 -4.11 9.49
C ALA A 298 -9.87 -2.87 9.73
N PHE A 299 -9.59 -2.24 10.84
CA PHE A 299 -10.12 -0.95 11.25
C PHE A 299 -8.94 0.01 11.43
N SER A 300 -8.92 1.11 10.71
CA SER A 300 -7.90 2.14 10.84
C SER A 300 -8.51 3.46 11.30
N LEU A 301 -7.82 4.10 12.24
CA LEU A 301 -8.18 5.40 12.79
C LEU A 301 -7.24 6.46 12.24
N ASP A 302 -7.80 7.46 11.62
CA ASP A 302 -7.12 8.65 11.16
C ASP A 302 -7.62 9.85 11.97
N TRP A 303 -6.70 10.68 12.47
CA TRP A 303 -7.03 11.85 13.26
C TRP A 303 -7.86 12.89 12.49
N VAL A 304 -7.75 12.90 11.15
CA VAL A 304 -8.38 13.90 10.29
C VAL A 304 -9.60 13.33 9.56
N SER A 305 -9.48 12.12 8.99
CA SER A 305 -10.49 11.56 8.07
C SER A 305 -11.41 10.50 8.71
N GLN A 306 -11.38 10.34 10.02
CA GLN A 306 -12.18 9.35 10.76
C GLN A 306 -11.77 7.89 10.48
N ALA A 307 -12.70 6.95 10.72
CA ALA A 307 -12.44 5.52 10.60
C ALA A 307 -12.53 5.02 9.16
N ALA A 308 -11.66 4.07 8.80
CA ALA A 308 -11.78 3.29 7.58
C ALA A 308 -11.90 1.80 7.91
N HIS A 309 -12.69 1.09 7.11
CA HIS A 309 -12.96 -0.33 7.26
C HIS A 309 -12.48 -1.06 6.01
N THR A 310 -11.61 -2.04 6.18
CA THR A 310 -11.07 -2.86 5.08
C THR A 310 -11.43 -4.32 5.32
N ILE A 311 -11.95 -4.98 4.30
CA ILE A 311 -12.20 -6.42 4.30
C ILE A 311 -11.40 -7.00 3.14
N SER A 312 -10.68 -8.10 3.39
CA SER A 312 -9.94 -8.83 2.36
C SER A 312 -10.26 -10.30 2.41
N TYR A 313 -10.27 -10.89 1.25
CA TYR A 313 -10.38 -12.33 1.04
C TYR A 313 -9.20 -12.82 0.21
N ALA A 314 -8.61 -13.94 0.62
CA ALA A 314 -7.53 -14.59 -0.09
C ALA A 314 -7.79 -16.09 -0.22
N PHE A 315 -7.44 -16.65 -1.36
CA PHE A 315 -7.63 -18.06 -1.69
C PHE A 315 -6.39 -18.64 -2.39
N ASN A 316 -5.96 -19.84 -1.96
CA ASN A 316 -4.78 -20.54 -2.47
C ASN A 316 -5.18 -21.90 -3.06
N PHE A 317 -4.74 -22.23 -4.27
CA PHE A 317 -5.12 -23.48 -4.95
C PHE A 317 -4.00 -24.09 -5.80
#